data_fe91602347d2d9706626993b120daa9d
#
_entry.id   fe91602347d2d9706626993b120daa9d
#
_cell.length_a   1.000
_cell.length_b   1.000
_cell.length_c   1.000
_cell.angle_alpha   90.00
_cell.angle_beta   90.00
_cell.angle_gamma   90.00
#
_symmetry.space_group_name_H-M   'P 1'
#
loop_
_entity.id
_entity.type
_entity.pdbx_description
1 polymer ?
#
loop_
_entity_poly.entity_id
_entity_poly.type
_entity_poly.pdbx_seq_one_letter_code
_entity_poly.pdbx_strand_id
1 'polypeptide(L)'
;RQLPELNIFISIKFNSNNMSTIHIGIIREGKTPPDFRVPLSPAQCQQLEKQYPNVKVTVQTSPIRCFSDAQYTEIGLSVQEDLSHCDLLLGVKEVPKAQLIAHKTYLFFSHTFKKQPYNRALLQEILDKKIRLIDYEVLKDANNKRIIGFGRYAGVVGAYNAFLTYGLKTGAYSIKPAHLCSDRKEVEAELKKVVLPPDFKLVLTGYGRVGNGAREIVKLLPIKEVDPDTYLHEQHNEAVFTHLDTHQYFCRKTDAGFDKSEFYTQPELY
;
A
#
# COMPACT_ATOMS: atom_id res chain seq x y z
N ARG A 1 16.24 -9.95 -3.26
CA ARG A 1 15.29 -10.68 -4.14
C ARG A 1 14.66 -9.67 -5.07
N GLN A 2 14.86 -9.88 -6.38
CA GLN A 2 14.33 -9.06 -7.46
C GLN A 2 12.82 -8.84 -7.26
N LEU A 3 12.40 -7.58 -7.40
CA LEU A 3 10.98 -7.23 -7.51
C LEU A 3 10.40 -8.01 -8.70
N PRO A 4 9.16 -8.54 -8.61
CA PRO A 4 8.52 -9.11 -9.78
C PRO A 4 8.49 -8.05 -10.87
N GLU A 5 8.90 -8.44 -12.06
CA GLU A 5 8.97 -7.60 -13.25
C GLU A 5 7.70 -6.77 -13.40
N LEU A 6 7.89 -5.46 -13.51
CA LEU A 6 6.84 -4.47 -13.76
C LEU A 6 6.36 -4.59 -15.22
N ASN A 7 6.03 -5.80 -15.65
CA ASN A 7 5.50 -6.09 -16.99
C ASN A 7 4.05 -5.65 -17.18
N ILE A 8 3.55 -4.74 -16.32
CA ILE A 8 2.16 -4.27 -16.36
C ILE A 8 1.99 -3.04 -17.25
N PHE A 9 3.08 -2.40 -17.63
CA PHE A 9 3.00 -1.25 -18.50
C PHE A 9 3.09 -1.67 -19.97
N ILE A 10 1.92 -1.61 -20.63
CA ILE A 10 1.78 -1.40 -22.06
C ILE A 10 1.93 -2.66 -22.94
N SER A 11 0.86 -3.45 -23.05
CA SER A 11 0.48 -4.03 -24.34
C SER A 11 -0.24 -3.01 -25.24
N ILE A 12 0.25 -1.79 -25.32
CA ILE A 12 -0.04 -0.92 -26.44
C ILE A 12 1.01 -1.30 -27.49
N LYS A 13 0.59 -1.99 -28.55
CA LYS A 13 1.44 -2.19 -29.73
C LYS A 13 1.74 -0.81 -30.31
N PHE A 14 2.87 -0.23 -29.93
CA PHE A 14 3.42 0.93 -30.61
C PHE A 14 4.08 0.45 -31.90
N ASN A 15 3.65 0.97 -33.03
CA ASN A 15 4.35 0.82 -34.30
C ASN A 15 5.74 1.48 -34.14
N SER A 16 6.80 0.72 -34.36
CA SER A 16 8.19 1.05 -34.03
C SER A 16 8.84 2.18 -34.84
N ASN A 17 8.12 2.89 -35.70
CA ASN A 17 8.76 3.83 -36.66
C ASN A 17 8.55 5.33 -36.38
N ASN A 18 7.85 5.73 -35.31
CA ASN A 18 7.80 7.13 -34.85
C ASN A 18 7.29 7.20 -33.41
N MET A 19 8.13 6.80 -32.43
CA MET A 19 7.72 6.89 -31.03
C MET A 19 7.83 8.34 -30.55
N SER A 20 6.69 9.02 -30.45
CA SER A 20 6.60 10.30 -29.76
C SER A 20 7.03 10.14 -28.32
N THR A 21 7.73 11.11 -27.75
CA THR A 21 8.05 11.14 -26.33
C THR A 21 6.77 11.16 -25.51
N ILE A 22 6.70 10.33 -24.49
CA ILE A 22 5.61 10.26 -23.52
C ILE A 22 6.06 10.99 -22.27
N HIS A 23 5.36 12.03 -21.88
CA HIS A 23 5.64 12.79 -20.68
C HIS A 23 4.76 12.33 -19.51
N ILE A 24 5.40 11.80 -18.47
CA ILE A 24 4.75 11.34 -17.24
C ILE A 24 4.98 12.36 -16.14
N GLY A 25 3.90 12.86 -15.54
CA GLY A 25 3.95 13.75 -14.40
C GLY A 25 3.69 13.00 -13.09
N ILE A 26 4.57 13.12 -12.11
CA ILE A 26 4.32 12.68 -10.75
C ILE A 26 3.70 13.84 -9.98
N ILE A 27 2.42 13.79 -9.71
CA ILE A 27 1.71 14.86 -8.99
C ILE A 27 2.00 14.81 -7.49
N ARG A 28 1.99 15.97 -6.85
CA ARG A 28 1.98 16.02 -5.38
C ARG A 28 0.60 15.64 -4.84
N GLU A 29 0.58 15.02 -3.69
CA GLU A 29 -0.66 14.74 -2.99
C GLU A 29 -1.25 16.02 -2.39
N GLY A 30 -2.48 16.34 -2.77
CA GLY A 30 -3.20 17.54 -2.30
C GLY A 30 -4.36 17.25 -1.36
N LYS A 31 -4.52 16.00 -0.94
CA LYS A 31 -5.62 15.56 -0.08
C LYS A 31 -5.42 16.00 1.38
N THR A 32 -6.53 16.20 2.09
CA THR A 32 -6.57 16.38 3.55
C THR A 32 -7.25 15.15 4.19
N PRO A 33 -6.65 14.53 5.23
CA PRO A 33 -5.34 14.82 5.81
C PRO A 33 -4.19 14.57 4.85
N PRO A 34 -2.99 15.18 5.08
CA PRO A 34 -1.85 15.07 4.17
C PRO A 34 -1.42 13.62 3.93
N ASP A 35 -1.03 13.32 2.69
CA ASP A 35 -0.41 12.06 2.30
C ASP A 35 1.01 12.33 1.81
N PHE A 36 1.99 11.63 2.37
CA PHE A 36 3.41 11.83 2.09
C PHE A 36 3.95 10.86 1.05
N ARG A 37 3.12 9.92 0.59
CA ARG A 37 3.52 8.89 -0.36
C ARG A 37 3.73 9.45 -1.76
N VAL A 38 4.47 8.71 -2.57
CA VAL A 38 4.67 8.97 -3.99
C VAL A 38 4.35 7.69 -4.77
N PRO A 39 3.84 7.79 -6.01
CA PRO A 39 3.62 6.61 -6.85
C PRO A 39 4.93 5.96 -7.30
N LEU A 40 5.98 6.75 -7.50
CA LEU A 40 7.33 6.29 -7.88
C LEU A 40 8.39 7.06 -7.07
N SER A 41 9.31 6.31 -6.47
CA SER A 41 10.51 6.89 -5.83
C SER A 41 11.47 7.47 -6.88
N PRO A 42 12.44 8.32 -6.49
CA PRO A 42 13.47 8.83 -7.41
C PRO A 42 14.13 7.72 -8.24
N ALA A 43 14.61 6.66 -7.58
CA ALA A 43 15.25 5.53 -8.26
C ALA A 43 14.33 4.82 -9.27
N GLN A 44 13.04 4.68 -8.95
CA GLN A 44 12.06 4.08 -9.87
C GLN A 44 11.78 4.97 -11.09
N CYS A 45 11.71 6.29 -10.91
CA CYS A 45 11.58 7.23 -12.02
C CYS A 45 12.80 7.13 -12.98
N GLN A 46 14.01 7.10 -12.42
CA GLN A 46 15.23 6.95 -13.22
C GLN A 46 15.28 5.60 -13.95
N GLN A 47 14.87 4.52 -13.26
CA GLN A 47 14.77 3.20 -13.87
C GLN A 47 13.77 3.18 -15.03
N LEU A 48 12.63 3.85 -14.87
CA LEU A 48 11.60 3.95 -15.91
C LEU A 48 12.14 4.63 -17.17
N GLU A 49 12.83 5.78 -17.03
CA GLU A 49 13.44 6.47 -18.18
C GLU A 49 14.56 5.65 -18.85
N LYS A 50 15.35 4.92 -18.05
CA LYS A 50 16.38 4.01 -18.59
C LYS A 50 15.79 2.86 -19.37
N GLN A 51 14.70 2.28 -18.86
CA GLN A 51 14.05 1.14 -19.49
C GLN A 51 13.25 1.54 -20.74
N TYR A 52 12.71 2.74 -20.76
CA TYR A 52 11.90 3.29 -21.84
C TYR A 52 12.43 4.66 -22.28
N PRO A 53 13.38 4.71 -23.21
CA PRO A 53 14.06 5.98 -23.61
C PRO A 53 13.13 7.06 -24.16
N ASN A 54 11.94 6.69 -24.66
CA ASN A 54 10.89 7.59 -25.11
C ASN A 54 9.99 8.10 -23.98
N VAL A 55 10.23 7.70 -22.74
CA VAL A 55 9.50 8.21 -21.55
C VAL A 55 10.34 9.29 -20.88
N LYS A 56 9.70 10.39 -20.50
CA LYS A 56 10.27 11.46 -19.67
C LYS A 56 9.40 11.66 -18.45
N VAL A 57 10.05 11.73 -17.28
CA VAL A 57 9.36 11.92 -16.01
C VAL A 57 9.60 13.33 -15.49
N THR A 58 8.53 14.04 -15.20
CA THR A 58 8.54 15.33 -14.51
C THR A 58 7.84 15.18 -13.17
N VAL A 59 8.43 15.70 -12.12
CA VAL A 59 7.90 15.60 -10.76
C VAL A 59 7.37 16.96 -10.33
N GLN A 60 6.15 17.03 -9.84
CA GLN A 60 5.61 18.28 -9.30
C GLN A 60 6.30 18.63 -7.99
N THR A 61 6.64 19.90 -7.78
CA THR A 61 7.25 20.36 -6.52
C THR A 61 6.35 20.05 -5.32
N SER A 62 6.93 19.63 -4.19
CA SER A 62 6.17 19.29 -2.98
C SER A 62 6.99 19.50 -1.71
N PRO A 63 6.47 20.27 -0.75
CA PRO A 63 7.14 20.45 0.54
C PRO A 63 6.94 19.30 1.53
N ILE A 64 6.04 18.35 1.24
CA ILE A 64 5.59 17.37 2.24
C ILE A 64 5.81 15.90 1.88
N ARG A 65 6.13 15.56 0.62
CA ARG A 65 6.30 14.15 0.23
C ARG A 65 7.51 13.51 0.91
N CYS A 66 7.49 12.19 1.03
CA CYS A 66 8.55 11.41 1.71
C CYS A 66 9.93 11.46 1.01
N PHE A 67 9.98 11.86 -0.27
CA PHE A 67 11.21 12.18 -1.00
C PHE A 67 11.22 13.66 -1.34
N SER A 68 12.28 14.37 -0.94
CA SER A 68 12.41 15.81 -1.23
C SER A 68 12.58 16.11 -2.72
N ASP A 69 12.31 17.34 -3.13
CA ASP A 69 12.56 17.82 -4.49
C ASP A 69 14.04 17.61 -4.88
N ALA A 70 14.96 17.85 -3.94
CA ALA A 70 16.40 17.65 -4.13
C ALA A 70 16.76 16.21 -4.52
N GLN A 71 16.15 15.19 -3.87
CA GLN A 71 16.42 13.79 -4.18
C GLN A 71 16.03 13.39 -5.61
N TYR A 72 15.07 14.08 -6.23
CA TYR A 72 14.73 13.88 -7.64
C TYR A 72 15.70 14.65 -8.56
N THR A 73 16.02 15.89 -8.24
CA THR A 73 16.93 16.70 -9.08
C THR A 73 18.36 16.19 -9.07
N GLU A 74 18.86 15.69 -7.95
CA GLU A 74 20.22 15.10 -7.82
C GLU A 74 20.46 13.93 -8.75
N ILE A 75 19.42 13.21 -9.14
CA ILE A 75 19.52 12.10 -10.11
C ILE A 75 19.11 12.50 -11.53
N GLY A 76 18.98 13.80 -11.80
CA GLY A 76 18.75 14.36 -13.12
C GLY A 76 17.29 14.44 -13.57
N LEU A 77 16.31 14.25 -12.67
CA LEU A 77 14.90 14.40 -13.01
C LEU A 77 14.45 15.86 -12.92
N SER A 78 13.52 16.23 -13.81
CA SER A 78 12.89 17.55 -13.78
C SER A 78 11.91 17.69 -12.64
N VAL A 79 12.03 18.73 -11.82
CA VAL A 79 11.06 19.10 -10.77
C VAL A 79 10.52 20.48 -11.07
N GLN A 80 9.20 20.63 -11.20
CA GLN A 80 8.55 21.90 -11.51
C GLN A 80 7.08 21.92 -11.04
N GLU A 81 6.49 23.11 -10.97
CA GLU A 81 5.09 23.26 -10.51
C GLU A 81 4.08 22.86 -11.59
N ASP A 82 4.29 23.28 -12.84
CA ASP A 82 3.36 23.04 -13.94
C ASP A 82 3.61 21.69 -14.62
N LEU A 83 2.59 20.84 -14.65
CA LEU A 83 2.58 19.56 -15.33
C LEU A 83 1.65 19.52 -16.54
N SER A 84 1.22 20.68 -17.05
CA SER A 84 0.28 20.78 -18.18
C SER A 84 0.81 20.16 -19.47
N HIS A 85 2.13 20.06 -19.64
CA HIS A 85 2.79 19.40 -20.77
C HIS A 85 2.79 17.86 -20.68
N CYS A 86 2.51 17.28 -19.50
CA CYS A 86 2.51 15.82 -19.32
C CYS A 86 1.27 15.17 -19.93
N ASP A 87 1.44 13.99 -20.53
CA ASP A 87 0.39 13.20 -21.13
C ASP A 87 -0.36 12.35 -20.09
N LEU A 88 0.40 11.87 -19.09
CA LEU A 88 -0.04 10.96 -18.05
C LEU A 88 0.37 11.51 -16.68
N LEU A 89 -0.58 11.59 -15.75
CA LEU A 89 -0.38 12.11 -14.41
C LEU A 89 -0.58 11.00 -13.37
N LEU A 90 0.45 10.72 -12.59
CA LEU A 90 0.45 9.69 -11.56
C LEU A 90 0.36 10.32 -10.17
N GLY A 91 -0.64 9.91 -9.40
CA GLY A 91 -0.80 10.23 -7.98
C GLY A 91 -1.02 8.98 -7.15
N VAL A 92 -1.29 9.14 -5.86
CA VAL A 92 -1.64 8.05 -4.94
C VAL A 92 -3.10 8.15 -4.54
N LYS A 93 -3.54 9.30 -4.07
CA LYS A 93 -4.89 9.54 -3.56
C LYS A 93 -5.71 10.46 -4.44
N GLU A 94 -6.94 10.72 -4.01
CA GLU A 94 -7.87 11.60 -4.72
C GLU A 94 -7.25 12.99 -4.93
N VAL A 95 -7.21 13.40 -6.19
CA VAL A 95 -6.71 14.73 -6.57
C VAL A 95 -7.79 15.78 -6.27
N PRO A 96 -7.47 16.88 -5.57
CA PRO A 96 -8.42 17.97 -5.37
C PRO A 96 -8.94 18.51 -6.71
N LYS A 97 -10.25 18.73 -6.81
CA LYS A 97 -10.91 19.14 -8.07
C LYS A 97 -10.25 20.34 -8.75
N ALA A 98 -9.84 21.35 -7.97
CA ALA A 98 -9.18 22.54 -8.49
C ALA A 98 -7.79 22.25 -9.11
N GLN A 99 -7.17 21.13 -8.79
CA GLN A 99 -5.85 20.72 -9.29
C GLN A 99 -5.94 19.78 -10.51
N LEU A 100 -7.13 19.34 -10.87
CA LEU A 100 -7.34 18.49 -12.04
C LEU A 100 -7.15 19.29 -13.33
N ILE A 101 -6.27 18.82 -14.20
CA ILE A 101 -5.99 19.39 -15.53
C ILE A 101 -6.88 18.68 -16.54
N ALA A 102 -7.66 19.46 -17.31
CA ALA A 102 -8.58 18.92 -18.31
C ALA A 102 -7.86 18.14 -19.43
N HIS A 103 -8.54 17.15 -20.01
CA HIS A 103 -8.09 16.34 -21.15
C HIS A 103 -6.86 15.47 -20.90
N LYS A 104 -6.42 15.30 -19.62
CA LYS A 104 -5.27 14.47 -19.27
C LYS A 104 -5.69 13.04 -18.90
N THR A 105 -4.71 12.14 -18.91
CA THR A 105 -4.85 10.78 -18.35
C THR A 105 -4.29 10.77 -16.93
N TYR A 106 -5.07 10.24 -15.98
CA TYR A 106 -4.67 10.15 -14.57
C TYR A 106 -4.69 8.72 -14.08
N LEU A 107 -3.71 8.38 -13.22
CA LEU A 107 -3.69 7.14 -12.43
C LEU A 107 -3.59 7.49 -10.95
N PHE A 108 -4.61 7.15 -10.17
CA PHE A 108 -4.63 7.27 -8.71
C PHE A 108 -5.78 6.43 -8.10
N PHE A 109 -5.82 6.27 -6.77
CA PHE A 109 -6.96 5.69 -6.06
C PHE A 109 -8.06 6.71 -5.91
N SER A 110 -9.02 6.73 -6.83
CA SER A 110 -10.12 7.70 -6.82
C SER A 110 -11.25 7.34 -5.85
N HIS A 111 -11.41 6.05 -5.55
CA HIS A 111 -12.53 5.48 -4.81
C HIS A 111 -13.91 5.77 -5.42
N THR A 112 -13.98 6.37 -6.60
CA THR A 112 -15.26 6.76 -7.26
C THR A 112 -16.10 5.56 -7.65
N PHE A 113 -15.47 4.42 -7.99
CA PHE A 113 -16.17 3.19 -8.36
C PHE A 113 -17.03 2.61 -7.22
N LYS A 114 -16.73 2.96 -5.97
CA LYS A 114 -17.51 2.57 -4.77
C LYS A 114 -18.83 3.32 -4.65
N LYS A 115 -19.07 4.33 -5.48
CA LYS A 115 -20.28 5.15 -5.53
C LYS A 115 -20.65 5.81 -4.18
N GLN A 116 -19.66 6.07 -3.34
CA GLN A 116 -19.86 6.76 -2.06
C GLN A 116 -20.21 8.22 -2.31
N PRO A 117 -21.22 8.79 -1.63
CA PRO A 117 -21.74 10.13 -1.92
C PRO A 117 -20.67 11.23 -1.93
N TYR A 118 -19.70 11.18 -1.02
CA TYR A 118 -18.65 12.20 -0.93
C TYR A 118 -17.71 12.24 -2.16
N ASN A 119 -17.59 11.14 -2.92
CA ASN A 119 -16.77 11.05 -4.13
C ASN A 119 -17.53 11.45 -5.42
N ARG A 120 -18.83 11.67 -5.34
CA ARG A 120 -19.64 12.04 -6.50
C ARG A 120 -19.13 13.30 -7.21
N ALA A 121 -18.82 14.34 -6.43
CA ALA A 121 -18.34 15.60 -6.98
C ALA A 121 -16.98 15.47 -7.70
N LEU A 122 -16.10 14.59 -7.22
CA LEU A 122 -14.84 14.27 -7.91
C LEU A 122 -15.11 13.59 -9.26
N LEU A 123 -16.02 12.60 -9.30
CA LEU A 123 -16.36 11.91 -10.55
C LEU A 123 -16.99 12.87 -11.56
N GLN A 124 -17.87 13.75 -11.14
CA GLN A 124 -18.47 14.77 -12.02
C GLN A 124 -17.40 15.69 -12.60
N GLU A 125 -16.47 16.20 -11.80
CA GLU A 125 -15.37 17.05 -12.27
C GLU A 125 -14.47 16.32 -13.28
N ILE A 126 -14.19 15.03 -13.07
CA ILE A 126 -13.43 14.19 -14.01
C ILE A 126 -14.16 14.09 -15.35
N LEU A 127 -15.47 13.92 -15.34
CA LEU A 127 -16.29 13.83 -16.57
C LEU A 127 -16.34 15.21 -17.28
N ASP A 128 -16.59 16.27 -16.55
CA ASP A 128 -16.70 17.64 -17.10
C ASP A 128 -15.39 18.08 -17.76
N LYS A 129 -14.26 17.75 -17.13
CA LYS A 129 -12.91 18.00 -17.66
C LYS A 129 -12.44 17.01 -18.71
N LYS A 130 -13.28 16.03 -19.09
CA LYS A 130 -12.96 14.99 -20.07
C LYS A 130 -11.65 14.27 -19.77
N ILE A 131 -11.41 13.98 -18.50
CA ILE A 131 -10.23 13.28 -18.01
C ILE A 131 -10.41 11.79 -18.25
N ARG A 132 -9.34 11.11 -18.71
CA ARG A 132 -9.25 9.66 -18.71
C ARG A 132 -8.72 9.18 -17.36
N LEU A 133 -9.57 8.64 -16.52
CA LEU A 133 -9.19 8.08 -15.22
C LEU A 133 -8.91 6.57 -15.33
N ILE A 134 -7.74 6.17 -14.84
CA ILE A 134 -7.37 4.78 -14.61
C ILE A 134 -7.22 4.61 -13.09
N ASP A 135 -8.26 4.07 -12.44
CA ASP A 135 -8.23 3.87 -11.00
C ASP A 135 -7.39 2.65 -10.64
N TYR A 136 -6.36 2.82 -9.81
CA TYR A 136 -5.51 1.73 -9.33
C TYR A 136 -6.29 0.60 -8.65
N GLU A 137 -7.44 0.93 -8.03
CA GLU A 137 -8.19 -0.04 -7.25
C GLU A 137 -8.89 -1.09 -8.13
N VAL A 138 -9.17 -0.76 -9.39
CA VAL A 138 -9.84 -1.67 -10.34
C VAL A 138 -8.88 -2.41 -11.26
N LEU A 139 -7.58 -2.12 -11.18
CA LEU A 139 -6.59 -2.84 -11.97
C LEU A 139 -6.38 -4.25 -11.41
N LYS A 140 -6.60 -5.25 -12.27
CA LYS A 140 -6.54 -6.67 -11.92
C LYS A 140 -5.68 -7.44 -12.92
N ASP A 141 -5.06 -8.51 -12.45
CA ASP A 141 -4.36 -9.47 -13.29
C ASP A 141 -5.33 -10.47 -13.96
N ALA A 142 -4.78 -11.40 -14.75
CA ALA A 142 -5.56 -12.43 -15.44
C ALA A 142 -6.33 -13.36 -14.48
N ASN A 143 -5.93 -13.43 -13.21
CA ASN A 143 -6.59 -14.22 -12.17
C ASN A 143 -7.59 -13.38 -11.35
N ASN A 144 -7.99 -12.20 -11.84
CA ASN A 144 -8.90 -11.26 -11.17
C ASN A 144 -8.37 -10.72 -9.83
N LYS A 145 -7.07 -10.83 -9.56
CA LYS A 145 -6.44 -10.29 -8.35
C LYS A 145 -6.02 -8.84 -8.57
N ARG A 146 -6.27 -7.97 -7.59
CA ARG A 146 -5.80 -6.58 -7.63
C ARG A 146 -4.27 -6.53 -7.75
N ILE A 147 -3.79 -5.78 -8.75
CA ILE A 147 -2.37 -5.60 -9.01
C ILE A 147 -1.78 -4.62 -8.00
N ILE A 148 -2.40 -3.47 -7.82
CA ILE A 148 -1.93 -2.40 -6.93
C ILE A 148 -2.72 -2.40 -5.63
N GLY A 149 -2.01 -2.38 -4.51
CA GLY A 149 -2.62 -2.32 -3.18
C GLY A 149 -1.57 -2.30 -2.07
N PHE A 150 -1.94 -1.74 -0.93
CA PHE A 150 -1.06 -1.56 0.22
C PHE A 150 -1.16 -2.68 1.27
N GLY A 151 -1.81 -3.82 0.93
CA GLY A 151 -2.13 -4.87 1.91
C GLY A 151 -0.93 -5.34 2.74
N ARG A 152 0.22 -5.67 2.12
CA ARG A 152 1.43 -6.06 2.85
C ARG A 152 1.88 -4.97 3.82
N TYR A 153 2.00 -3.74 3.38
CA TYR A 153 2.44 -2.61 4.22
C TYR A 153 1.40 -2.21 5.26
N ALA A 154 0.11 -2.38 4.99
CA ALA A 154 -0.93 -2.22 6.00
C ALA A 154 -0.73 -3.20 7.16
N GLY A 155 -0.40 -4.45 6.85
CA GLY A 155 -0.06 -5.47 7.85
C GLY A 155 1.22 -5.14 8.63
N VAL A 156 2.27 -4.74 7.93
CA VAL A 156 3.55 -4.32 8.53
C VAL A 156 3.33 -3.20 9.54
N VAL A 157 2.69 -2.11 9.12
CA VAL A 157 2.45 -0.94 9.99
C VAL A 157 1.42 -1.26 11.07
N GLY A 158 0.38 -2.04 10.76
CA GLY A 158 -0.65 -2.45 11.72
C GLY A 158 -0.07 -3.26 12.87
N ALA A 159 0.75 -4.27 12.58
CA ALA A 159 1.42 -5.07 13.62
C ALA A 159 2.42 -4.23 14.42
N TYR A 160 3.22 -3.38 13.78
CA TYR A 160 4.09 -2.45 14.47
C TYR A 160 3.32 -1.55 15.44
N ASN A 161 2.21 -0.97 15.01
CA ASN A 161 1.37 -0.12 15.86
C ASN A 161 0.70 -0.89 17.00
N ALA A 162 0.41 -2.19 16.83
CA ALA A 162 -0.08 -3.02 17.93
C ALA A 162 0.97 -3.10 19.07
N PHE A 163 2.24 -3.31 18.74
CA PHE A 163 3.32 -3.31 19.72
C PHE A 163 3.60 -1.91 20.28
N LEU A 164 3.53 -0.85 19.45
CA LEU A 164 3.57 0.52 19.94
C LEU A 164 2.50 0.76 21.01
N THR A 165 1.27 0.37 20.73
CA THR A 165 0.13 0.53 21.63
C THR A 165 0.31 -0.30 22.92
N TYR A 166 0.83 -1.52 22.80
CA TYR A 166 1.12 -2.37 23.95
C TYR A 166 2.17 -1.73 24.86
N GLY A 167 3.28 -1.21 24.31
CA GLY A 167 4.29 -0.49 25.05
C GLY A 167 3.74 0.75 25.78
N LEU A 168 2.92 1.55 25.06
CA LEU A 168 2.24 2.72 25.66
C LEU A 168 1.29 2.34 26.80
N LYS A 169 0.55 1.23 26.63
CA LYS A 169 -0.40 0.74 27.64
C LYS A 169 0.30 0.22 28.90
N THR A 170 1.38 -0.52 28.74
CA THR A 170 2.07 -1.22 29.84
C THR A 170 3.18 -0.40 30.47
N GLY A 171 3.73 0.58 29.76
CA GLY A 171 4.95 1.31 30.16
C GLY A 171 6.22 0.46 30.09
N ALA A 172 6.18 -0.76 29.57
CA ALA A 172 7.31 -1.69 29.57
C ALA A 172 8.44 -1.26 28.62
N TYR A 173 8.11 -0.56 27.55
CA TYR A 173 9.05 -0.03 26.55
C TYR A 173 8.42 1.12 25.77
N SER A 174 9.26 1.86 25.04
CA SER A 174 8.82 2.90 24.11
C SER A 174 9.51 2.73 22.77
N ILE A 175 8.74 2.75 21.69
CA ILE A 175 9.22 2.73 20.31
C ILE A 175 8.69 3.95 19.54
N LYS A 176 9.46 4.39 18.55
CA LYS A 176 9.12 5.54 17.70
C LYS A 176 7.92 5.20 16.82
N PRO A 177 6.90 6.08 16.67
CA PRO A 177 5.81 5.85 15.74
C PRO A 177 6.30 5.56 14.30
N ALA A 178 5.71 4.59 13.63
CA ALA A 178 6.15 4.14 12.29
C ALA A 178 6.25 5.27 11.26
N HIS A 179 5.33 6.25 11.30
CA HIS A 179 5.31 7.38 10.36
C HIS A 179 6.43 8.41 10.60
N LEU A 180 7.14 8.32 11.72
CA LEU A 180 8.30 9.13 12.04
C LEU A 180 9.62 8.40 11.72
N CYS A 181 9.56 7.11 11.40
CA CYS A 181 10.74 6.35 10.97
C CYS A 181 11.07 6.70 9.51
N SER A 182 12.35 6.81 9.21
CA SER A 182 12.84 7.16 7.87
C SER A 182 12.63 6.03 6.86
N ASP A 183 12.76 4.77 7.31
CA ASP A 183 12.63 3.59 6.46
C ASP A 183 12.30 2.32 7.28
N ARG A 184 12.23 1.19 6.57
CA ARG A 184 12.01 -0.13 7.16
C ARG A 184 13.12 -0.54 8.14
N LYS A 185 14.36 -0.14 7.91
CA LYS A 185 15.50 -0.50 8.78
C LYS A 185 15.37 0.17 10.14
N GLU A 186 14.93 1.42 10.16
CA GLU A 186 14.66 2.13 11.41
C GLU A 186 13.49 1.48 12.18
N VAL A 187 12.41 1.10 11.48
CA VAL A 187 11.30 0.35 12.08
C VAL A 187 11.79 -0.95 12.73
N GLU A 188 12.66 -1.70 12.06
CA GLU A 188 13.24 -2.95 12.57
C GLU A 188 14.19 -2.71 13.75
N ALA A 189 14.92 -1.60 13.74
CA ALA A 189 15.77 -1.19 14.88
C ALA A 189 14.93 -0.83 16.12
N GLU A 190 13.82 -0.13 15.93
CA GLU A 190 12.89 0.20 17.02
C GLU A 190 12.24 -1.06 17.61
N LEU A 191 11.89 -2.07 16.81
CA LEU A 191 11.33 -3.33 17.31
C LEU A 191 12.26 -4.10 18.27
N LYS A 192 13.58 -3.88 18.20
CA LYS A 192 14.53 -4.48 19.14
C LYS A 192 14.38 -3.98 20.58
N LYS A 193 13.66 -2.87 20.79
CA LYS A 193 13.34 -2.33 22.11
C LYS A 193 12.12 -2.97 22.76
N VAL A 194 11.37 -3.78 21.99
CA VAL A 194 10.15 -4.41 22.48
C VAL A 194 10.50 -5.49 23.51
N VAL A 195 9.87 -5.38 24.66
CA VAL A 195 9.97 -6.35 25.74
C VAL A 195 8.59 -6.97 25.98
N LEU A 196 8.52 -8.29 25.85
CA LEU A 196 7.29 -9.05 26.07
C LEU A 196 7.43 -9.90 27.34
N PRO A 197 6.39 -9.99 28.18
CA PRO A 197 6.42 -10.90 29.32
C PRO A 197 6.40 -12.38 28.85
N PRO A 198 6.89 -13.31 29.67
CA PRO A 198 6.99 -14.72 29.27
C PRO A 198 5.64 -15.40 29.05
N ASP A 199 4.57 -14.85 29.58
CA ASP A 199 3.18 -15.33 29.39
C ASP A 199 2.44 -14.59 28.27
N PHE A 200 3.13 -13.77 27.47
CA PHE A 200 2.51 -13.03 26.37
C PHE A 200 2.01 -13.96 25.27
N LYS A 201 0.74 -13.84 24.96
CA LYS A 201 0.07 -14.63 23.91
C LYS A 201 -0.54 -13.72 22.85
N LEU A 202 -0.24 -13.98 21.57
CA LEU A 202 -0.77 -13.23 20.43
C LEU A 202 -1.44 -14.18 19.44
N VAL A 203 -2.61 -13.79 18.96
CA VAL A 203 -3.27 -14.45 17.81
C VAL A 203 -3.20 -13.51 16.61
N LEU A 204 -2.70 -14.02 15.50
CA LEU A 204 -2.74 -13.38 14.19
C LEU A 204 -3.73 -14.12 13.31
N THR A 205 -4.65 -13.42 12.65
CA THR A 205 -5.66 -14.02 11.79
C THR A 205 -5.48 -13.65 10.32
N GLY A 206 -5.75 -14.62 9.44
CA GLY A 206 -5.79 -14.45 8.00
C GLY A 206 -4.44 -14.54 7.29
N TYR A 207 -4.41 -15.33 6.20
CA TYR A 207 -3.22 -15.54 5.36
C TYR A 207 -3.21 -14.68 4.10
N GLY A 208 -3.97 -13.59 4.07
CA GLY A 208 -3.95 -12.61 3.00
C GLY A 208 -2.70 -11.71 3.04
N ARG A 209 -2.62 -10.75 2.10
CA ARG A 209 -1.50 -9.80 2.04
C ARG A 209 -1.29 -9.02 3.35
N VAL A 210 -2.36 -8.68 4.05
CA VAL A 210 -2.30 -7.97 5.34
C VAL A 210 -1.75 -8.88 6.43
N GLY A 211 -2.33 -10.06 6.63
CA GLY A 211 -1.88 -11.01 7.65
C GLY A 211 -0.42 -11.43 7.46
N ASN A 212 -0.01 -11.72 6.21
CA ASN A 212 1.39 -12.03 5.93
C ASN A 212 2.33 -10.84 6.19
N GLY A 213 1.91 -9.60 5.90
CA GLY A 213 2.67 -8.40 6.25
C GLY A 213 2.81 -8.20 7.76
N ALA A 214 1.75 -8.47 8.52
CA ALA A 214 1.77 -8.46 9.98
C ALA A 214 2.72 -9.52 10.55
N ARG A 215 2.67 -10.75 10.00
CA ARG A 215 3.56 -11.86 10.40
C ARG A 215 5.04 -11.53 10.19
N GLU A 216 5.39 -10.74 9.16
CA GLU A 216 6.77 -10.28 8.97
C GLU A 216 7.28 -9.48 10.17
N ILE A 217 6.45 -8.64 10.78
CA ILE A 217 6.82 -7.84 11.96
C ILE A 217 6.86 -8.73 13.21
N VAL A 218 5.85 -9.56 13.41
CA VAL A 218 5.78 -10.45 14.58
C VAL A 218 7.03 -11.35 14.63
N LYS A 219 7.48 -11.87 13.51
CA LYS A 219 8.69 -12.73 13.42
C LYS A 219 10.03 -12.01 13.70
N LEU A 220 10.05 -10.70 13.77
CA LEU A 220 11.24 -9.93 14.16
C LEU A 220 11.37 -9.79 15.68
N LEU A 221 10.36 -10.16 16.43
CA LEU A 221 10.32 -10.06 17.90
C LEU A 221 10.76 -11.37 18.55
N PRO A 222 11.15 -11.32 19.82
CA PRO A 222 11.44 -12.52 20.61
C PRO A 222 10.13 -13.24 21.00
N ILE A 223 9.44 -13.77 20.01
CA ILE A 223 8.16 -14.46 20.16
C ILE A 223 8.17 -15.72 19.29
N LYS A 224 7.77 -16.85 19.86
CA LYS A 224 7.76 -18.14 19.19
C LYS A 224 6.42 -18.39 18.49
N GLU A 225 6.46 -18.84 17.24
CA GLU A 225 5.27 -19.32 16.54
C GLU A 225 4.97 -20.77 16.97
N VAL A 226 3.74 -21.01 17.40
CA VAL A 226 3.24 -22.34 17.76
C VAL A 226 1.97 -22.63 16.98
N ASP A 227 1.64 -23.93 16.82
CA ASP A 227 0.39 -24.33 16.21
C ASP A 227 -0.82 -23.98 17.11
N PRO A 228 -2.04 -23.94 16.55
CA PRO A 228 -3.21 -23.51 17.29
C PRO A 228 -3.57 -24.41 18.50
N ASP A 229 -3.30 -25.70 18.42
CA ASP A 229 -3.61 -26.65 19.48
C ASP A 229 -2.66 -26.47 20.68
N THR A 230 -1.37 -26.41 20.41
CA THR A 230 -0.32 -26.03 21.36
C THR A 230 -0.62 -24.67 22.01
N TYR A 231 -1.02 -23.67 21.20
CA TYR A 231 -1.36 -22.35 21.71
C TYR A 231 -2.51 -22.36 22.72
N LEU A 232 -3.52 -23.19 22.51
CA LEU A 232 -4.71 -23.26 23.36
C LEU A 232 -4.48 -24.07 24.63
N HIS A 233 -3.78 -25.22 24.52
CA HIS A 233 -3.78 -26.23 25.56
C HIS A 233 -2.50 -26.33 26.37
N GLU A 234 -1.39 -25.75 25.87
CA GLU A 234 -0.13 -25.79 26.61
C GLU A 234 0.14 -24.49 27.40
N GLN A 235 0.89 -24.64 28.48
CA GLN A 235 1.47 -23.49 29.18
C GLN A 235 2.81 -23.12 28.57
N HIS A 236 3.05 -21.83 28.42
CA HIS A 236 4.27 -21.30 27.82
C HIS A 236 5.04 -20.45 28.84
N ASN A 237 6.34 -20.66 28.89
CA ASN A 237 7.30 -19.86 29.70
C ASN A 237 8.04 -18.84 28.84
N GLU A 238 7.58 -18.63 27.60
CA GLU A 238 8.08 -17.66 26.63
C GLU A 238 6.92 -17.04 25.87
N ALA A 239 7.10 -15.85 25.32
CA ALA A 239 6.08 -15.22 24.48
C ALA A 239 5.78 -16.07 23.24
N VAL A 240 4.49 -16.32 22.96
CA VAL A 240 4.07 -17.16 21.83
C VAL A 240 3.02 -16.47 20.97
N PHE A 241 3.02 -16.80 19.67
CA PHE A 241 1.90 -16.47 18.81
C PHE A 241 1.46 -17.65 17.95
N THR A 242 0.19 -17.63 17.56
CA THR A 242 -0.33 -18.53 16.53
C THR A 242 -0.92 -17.74 15.38
N HIS A 243 -0.89 -18.31 14.18
CA HIS A 243 -1.44 -17.70 12.98
C HIS A 243 -2.58 -18.56 12.43
N LEU A 244 -3.80 -18.04 12.47
CA LEU A 244 -5.01 -18.77 12.13
C LEU A 244 -5.52 -18.44 10.72
N ASP A 245 -5.89 -19.47 9.95
CA ASP A 245 -6.71 -19.26 8.75
C ASP A 245 -8.20 -19.21 9.14
N THR A 246 -9.01 -18.65 8.26
CA THR A 246 -10.43 -18.35 8.52
C THR A 246 -11.23 -19.56 9.03
N HIS A 247 -10.99 -20.74 8.47
CA HIS A 247 -11.67 -21.99 8.91
C HIS A 247 -11.35 -22.44 10.34
N GLN A 248 -10.30 -21.88 10.94
CA GLN A 248 -9.89 -22.24 12.31
C GLN A 248 -10.61 -21.42 13.39
N TYR A 249 -11.35 -20.38 13.01
CA TYR A 249 -12.08 -19.52 13.93
C TYR A 249 -13.48 -19.11 13.46
N PHE A 250 -13.88 -19.55 12.26
CA PHE A 250 -15.25 -19.47 11.77
C PHE A 250 -15.76 -20.85 11.36
N CYS A 251 -17.00 -21.13 11.68
CA CYS A 251 -17.73 -22.28 11.19
C CYS A 251 -19.17 -21.89 10.84
N ARG A 252 -19.79 -22.66 9.96
CA ARG A 252 -21.19 -22.46 9.59
C ARG A 252 -22.09 -22.73 10.80
N LYS A 253 -23.08 -21.87 11.03
CA LYS A 253 -24.00 -21.94 12.18
C LYS A 253 -24.81 -23.22 12.23
N THR A 254 -25.07 -23.86 11.09
CA THR A 254 -25.98 -25.01 10.99
C THR A 254 -25.30 -26.36 11.21
N ASP A 255 -24.06 -26.55 10.76
CA ASP A 255 -23.38 -27.85 10.73
C ASP A 255 -21.90 -27.81 11.15
N ALA A 256 -21.44 -26.66 11.64
CA ALA A 256 -20.04 -26.40 11.99
C ALA A 256 -19.03 -26.63 10.85
N GLY A 257 -19.49 -26.80 9.60
CA GLY A 257 -18.64 -26.86 8.42
C GLY A 257 -18.06 -25.50 8.03
N PHE A 258 -17.13 -25.49 7.06
CA PHE A 258 -16.57 -24.26 6.50
C PHE A 258 -16.32 -24.43 5.00
N ASP A 259 -16.90 -23.53 4.19
CA ASP A 259 -16.56 -23.33 2.78
C ASP A 259 -16.10 -21.90 2.55
N LYS A 260 -14.89 -21.75 2.05
CA LYS A 260 -14.25 -20.43 1.88
C LYS A 260 -14.97 -19.54 0.86
N SER A 261 -15.49 -20.11 -0.21
CA SER A 261 -16.21 -19.35 -1.23
C SER A 261 -17.56 -18.87 -0.73
N GLU A 262 -18.28 -19.75 -0.02
CA GLU A 262 -19.54 -19.43 0.62
C GLU A 262 -19.36 -18.36 1.71
N PHE A 263 -18.33 -18.48 2.56
CA PHE A 263 -18.02 -17.48 3.58
C PHE A 263 -17.84 -16.05 3.01
N TYR A 264 -17.22 -15.91 1.84
CA TYR A 264 -17.05 -14.60 1.21
C TYR A 264 -18.29 -14.08 0.48
N THR A 265 -19.21 -14.92 0.10
CA THR A 265 -20.44 -14.55 -0.63
C THR A 265 -21.67 -14.46 0.26
N GLN A 266 -21.70 -15.22 1.35
CA GLN A 266 -22.81 -15.35 2.30
C GLN A 266 -22.28 -15.41 3.74
N PRO A 267 -21.59 -14.35 4.23
CA PRO A 267 -20.95 -14.38 5.56
C PRO A 267 -21.94 -14.52 6.71
N GLU A 268 -23.21 -14.23 6.49
CA GLU A 268 -24.27 -14.36 7.48
C GLU A 268 -24.56 -15.82 7.89
N LEU A 269 -24.09 -16.79 7.13
CA LEU A 269 -24.21 -18.20 7.47
C LEU A 269 -23.22 -18.66 8.55
N TYR A 270 -22.23 -17.85 8.84
CA TYR A 270 -21.09 -18.10 9.74
C TYR A 270 -21.08 -17.29 11.03
#